data_ceb84cfd119dac65d177eeffd3f87f76
#
_entry.id   ceb84cfd119dac65d177eeffd3f87f76
#
_cell.length_a   1.000
_cell.length_b   1.000
_cell.length_c   1.000
_cell.angle_alpha   90.00
_cell.angle_beta   90.00
_cell.angle_gamma   90.00
#
_symmetry.space_group_name_H-M   'P 1'
#
loop_
_entity.id
_entity.type
_entity.pdbx_description
1 polymer ?
#
loop_
_entity_poly.entity_id
_entity_poly.type
_entity_poly.pdbx_seq_one_letter_code
_entity_poly.pdbx_strand_id
1 'polypeptide(L)'
;MFSRGDLNAFWALFADNLANMVIISGVCLYVFKMPKWVVYGRILPGLGVALIVGLSFYAWIAMRLARREKRSDVTALPYGLSTPVMFVYLFGIIGPIYWKTGDPIVAWQAGMAAAFVGGIIEALGSVFGPALKRVTPRAGMLGTLAGIAIVWIATVPMAIIFENPLIGFPALIIIFIGLVAGIKLPKNFPAGLAAILVGTGMSLIMILTGYKPMPDWFAGVGFYCPVPLVDDLISGLKYLPSVLAVVLPIEIYNFIETMNNVESAEAAGDKYNVRTCQIMDGVGTMAGAICGAPFPTTVYIGHPAYKRLGARCGYALGVGTVFFVGSLFGLVAFFNNAIPGAAVAPMLVFVGIVITAQAFTATPARHAMAVAVAIIPHISDILYKKLSGAAQQTGVYLQGICGSGLAGGTAPETLGAVLTRLSSKNIPKDLVAAFRSDQGIHLSGQCALSNGSIITGLMWGAMTVFMIDGKYLRAVYFALGCALLTLTGFIHMGQIGFYPGSPWFYGYLMMALLFYLCRLFKLERHLDAEF
;
A
#
# COMPACT_ATOMS: atom_id res chain seq x y z
N MET A 1 16.52 -25.07 -2.01
CA MET A 1 15.99 -23.77 -2.47
C MET A 1 14.47 -23.72 -2.45
N PHE A 2 13.80 -24.82 -2.46
CA PHE A 2 12.36 -24.96 -2.21
C PHE A 2 12.14 -25.57 -0.83
N SER A 3 11.09 -25.14 -0.13
CA SER A 3 10.74 -25.63 1.21
C SER A 3 9.25 -25.88 1.33
N ARG A 4 8.84 -26.64 2.36
CA ARG A 4 7.40 -26.77 2.67
C ARG A 4 6.77 -25.46 3.11
N GLY A 5 7.56 -24.54 3.66
CA GLY A 5 7.11 -23.19 4.02
C GLY A 5 6.70 -22.34 2.82
N ASP A 6 7.25 -22.62 1.63
CA ASP A 6 6.88 -21.92 0.40
C ASP A 6 5.38 -22.04 0.09
N LEU A 7 4.72 -23.12 0.49
CA LEU A 7 3.30 -23.31 0.20
C LEU A 7 2.41 -22.35 1.00
N ASN A 8 2.71 -22.14 2.29
CA ASN A 8 1.98 -21.14 3.10
C ASN A 8 2.28 -19.71 2.62
N ALA A 9 3.55 -19.42 2.33
CA ALA A 9 3.94 -18.12 1.81
C ALA A 9 3.36 -17.85 0.40
N PHE A 10 3.25 -18.88 -0.45
CA PHE A 10 2.56 -18.79 -1.73
C PHE A 10 1.12 -18.30 -1.55
N TRP A 11 0.35 -18.94 -0.66
CA TRP A 11 -1.05 -18.54 -0.47
C TRP A 11 -1.18 -17.16 0.16
N ALA A 12 -0.22 -16.74 1.02
CA ALA A 12 -0.20 -15.40 1.57
C ALA A 12 0.01 -14.35 0.48
N LEU A 13 1.09 -14.48 -0.31
CA LEU A 13 1.40 -13.52 -1.38
C LEU A 13 0.37 -13.58 -2.53
N PHE A 14 -0.16 -14.78 -2.83
CA PHE A 14 -1.24 -14.96 -3.80
C PHE A 14 -2.49 -14.22 -3.36
N ALA A 15 -2.93 -14.40 -2.10
CA ALA A 15 -4.12 -13.77 -1.55
C ALA A 15 -4.03 -12.24 -1.59
N ASP A 16 -2.86 -11.70 -1.26
CA ASP A 16 -2.64 -10.25 -1.24
C ASP A 16 -2.69 -9.64 -2.66
N ASN A 17 -1.94 -10.18 -3.60
CA ASN A 17 -1.98 -9.70 -4.98
C ASN A 17 -3.36 -9.91 -5.61
N LEU A 18 -4.05 -11.02 -5.29
CA LEU A 18 -5.42 -11.25 -5.74
C LEU A 18 -6.37 -10.19 -5.20
N ALA A 19 -6.31 -9.87 -3.90
CA ALA A 19 -7.15 -8.84 -3.29
C ALA A 19 -6.96 -7.47 -3.96
N ASN A 20 -5.72 -7.07 -4.26
CA ASN A 20 -5.42 -5.84 -4.97
C ASN A 20 -5.97 -5.87 -6.40
N MET A 21 -5.83 -6.97 -7.14
CA MET A 21 -6.38 -7.12 -8.50
C MET A 21 -7.92 -7.11 -8.51
N VAL A 22 -8.57 -7.64 -7.47
CA VAL A 22 -10.03 -7.54 -7.25
C VAL A 22 -10.46 -6.09 -7.16
N ILE A 23 -9.80 -5.31 -6.31
CA ILE A 23 -10.11 -3.90 -6.09
C ILE A 23 -9.91 -3.12 -7.40
N ILE A 24 -8.78 -3.33 -8.09
CA ILE A 24 -8.50 -2.71 -9.40
C ILE A 24 -9.61 -3.03 -10.39
N SER A 25 -9.93 -4.31 -10.56
CA SER A 25 -10.95 -4.76 -11.51
C SER A 25 -12.31 -4.15 -11.18
N GLY A 26 -12.72 -4.18 -9.92
CA GLY A 26 -13.98 -3.62 -9.45
C GLY A 26 -14.09 -2.11 -9.71
N VAL A 27 -13.08 -1.34 -9.31
CA VAL A 27 -13.08 0.11 -9.50
C VAL A 27 -13.00 0.49 -10.98
N CYS A 28 -12.14 -0.16 -11.77
CA CYS A 28 -12.02 0.12 -13.19
C CYS A 28 -13.31 -0.20 -13.97
N LEU A 29 -13.96 -1.35 -13.68
CA LEU A 29 -15.18 -1.77 -14.37
C LEU A 29 -16.41 -0.96 -13.93
N TYR A 30 -16.61 -0.80 -12.63
CA TYR A 30 -17.89 -0.28 -12.10
C TYR A 30 -17.88 1.21 -11.80
N VAL A 31 -16.73 1.77 -11.38
CA VAL A 31 -16.62 3.21 -11.09
C VAL A 31 -16.18 3.99 -12.33
N PHE A 32 -15.10 3.56 -12.99
CA PHE A 32 -14.58 4.26 -14.18
C PHE A 32 -15.17 3.75 -15.49
N LYS A 33 -16.10 2.80 -15.45
CA LYS A 33 -16.80 2.26 -16.63
C LYS A 33 -15.85 1.80 -17.75
N MET A 34 -14.66 1.32 -17.37
CA MET A 34 -13.69 0.79 -18.35
C MET A 34 -14.26 -0.44 -19.03
N PRO A 35 -14.09 -0.59 -20.34
CA PRO A 35 -14.50 -1.79 -21.06
C PRO A 35 -13.82 -3.05 -20.53
N LYS A 36 -14.53 -4.18 -20.52
CA LYS A 36 -13.98 -5.48 -20.04
C LYS A 36 -12.68 -5.86 -20.73
N TRP A 37 -12.55 -5.55 -22.04
CA TRP A 37 -11.32 -5.85 -22.80
C TRP A 37 -10.10 -5.04 -22.32
N VAL A 38 -10.29 -3.84 -21.76
CA VAL A 38 -9.20 -3.08 -21.12
C VAL A 38 -8.81 -3.74 -19.82
N VAL A 39 -9.76 -4.02 -18.94
CA VAL A 39 -9.46 -4.54 -17.61
C VAL A 39 -8.88 -5.96 -17.67
N TYR A 40 -9.61 -6.87 -18.32
CA TYR A 40 -9.21 -8.28 -18.40
C TYR A 40 -8.16 -8.55 -19.48
N GLY A 41 -8.19 -7.77 -20.57
CA GLY A 41 -7.32 -8.00 -21.72
C GLY A 41 -6.02 -7.18 -21.73
N ARG A 42 -5.90 -6.14 -20.90
CA ARG A 42 -4.72 -5.26 -20.86
C ARG A 42 -4.18 -5.08 -19.44
N ILE A 43 -5.01 -4.58 -18.51
CA ILE A 43 -4.57 -4.28 -17.15
C ILE A 43 -4.08 -5.53 -16.42
N LEU A 44 -4.89 -6.59 -16.35
CA LEU A 44 -4.50 -7.80 -15.64
C LEU A 44 -3.33 -8.55 -16.28
N PRO A 45 -3.26 -8.74 -17.63
CA PRO A 45 -2.09 -9.30 -18.27
C PRO A 45 -0.82 -8.47 -18.07
N GLY A 46 -0.90 -7.15 -18.13
CA GLY A 46 0.21 -6.25 -17.85
C GLY A 46 0.72 -6.39 -16.40
N LEU A 47 -0.19 -6.51 -15.42
CA LEU A 47 0.19 -6.82 -14.03
C LEU A 47 0.83 -8.20 -13.92
N GLY A 48 0.33 -9.20 -14.66
CA GLY A 48 0.95 -10.52 -14.74
C GLY A 48 2.40 -10.46 -15.23
N VAL A 49 2.68 -9.62 -16.24
CA VAL A 49 4.06 -9.36 -16.73
C VAL A 49 4.91 -8.71 -15.64
N ALA A 50 4.42 -7.65 -14.98
CA ALA A 50 5.17 -7.00 -13.90
C ALA A 50 5.52 -7.99 -12.78
N LEU A 51 4.54 -8.81 -12.36
CA LEU A 51 4.73 -9.79 -11.29
C LEU A 51 5.72 -10.89 -11.66
N ILE A 52 5.65 -11.48 -12.86
CA ILE A 52 6.59 -12.55 -13.24
C ILE A 52 8.01 -12.02 -13.36
N VAL A 53 8.18 -10.81 -13.92
CA VAL A 53 9.50 -10.17 -14.06
C VAL A 53 10.11 -9.90 -12.68
N GLY A 54 9.38 -9.26 -11.76
CA GLY A 54 9.88 -8.94 -10.44
C GLY A 54 10.10 -10.18 -9.57
N LEU A 55 9.11 -11.07 -9.45
CA LEU A 55 9.20 -12.25 -8.59
C LEU A 55 10.27 -13.24 -9.05
N SER A 56 10.50 -13.39 -10.38
CA SER A 56 11.59 -14.20 -10.91
C SER A 56 12.95 -13.60 -10.54
N PHE A 57 13.08 -12.28 -10.63
CA PHE A 57 14.31 -11.60 -10.26
C PHE A 57 14.58 -11.73 -8.75
N TYR A 58 13.59 -11.50 -7.89
CA TYR A 58 13.75 -11.63 -6.45
C TYR A 58 14.05 -13.08 -6.01
N ALA A 59 13.47 -14.07 -6.66
CA ALA A 59 13.87 -15.46 -6.47
C ALA A 59 15.32 -15.69 -6.87
N TRP A 60 15.76 -15.13 -8.01
CA TRP A 60 17.13 -15.26 -8.48
C TRP A 60 18.16 -14.61 -7.53
N ILE A 61 17.92 -13.38 -7.06
CA ILE A 61 18.85 -12.73 -6.12
C ILE A 61 18.89 -13.45 -4.76
N ALA A 62 17.77 -14.00 -4.29
CA ALA A 62 17.73 -14.82 -3.09
C ALA A 62 18.58 -16.09 -3.25
N MET A 63 18.48 -16.76 -4.40
CA MET A 63 19.33 -17.91 -4.73
C MET A 63 20.82 -17.54 -4.75
N ARG A 64 21.14 -16.35 -5.31
CA ARG A 64 22.50 -15.85 -5.36
C ARG A 64 23.03 -15.52 -3.96
N LEU A 65 22.20 -14.89 -3.12
CA LEU A 65 22.54 -14.57 -1.73
C LEU A 65 22.81 -15.85 -0.91
N ALA A 66 21.92 -16.84 -1.02
CA ALA A 66 22.04 -18.13 -0.35
C ALA A 66 23.35 -18.86 -0.72
N ARG A 67 23.72 -18.85 -2.01
CA ARG A 67 25.00 -19.44 -2.48
C ARG A 67 26.21 -18.68 -1.95
N ARG A 68 26.16 -17.35 -1.96
CA ARG A 68 27.25 -16.49 -1.48
C ARG A 68 27.50 -16.66 0.02
N GLU A 69 26.44 -16.75 0.81
CA GLU A 69 26.51 -16.86 2.26
C GLU A 69 26.54 -18.32 2.74
N LYS A 70 26.51 -19.30 1.81
CA LYS A 70 26.45 -20.75 2.11
C LYS A 70 25.33 -21.10 3.09
N ARG A 71 24.20 -20.43 2.99
CA ARG A 71 23.00 -20.60 3.83
C ARG A 71 21.88 -21.21 3.02
N SER A 72 21.00 -21.95 3.68
CA SER A 72 19.84 -22.56 3.06
C SER A 72 18.51 -21.94 3.50
N ASP A 73 18.53 -20.94 4.40
CA ASP A 73 17.36 -20.30 5.02
C ASP A 73 17.04 -18.91 4.45
N VAL A 74 17.67 -18.54 3.35
CA VAL A 74 17.39 -17.26 2.67
C VAL A 74 16.02 -17.29 2.00
N THR A 75 15.21 -16.27 2.28
CA THR A 75 13.86 -16.09 1.76
C THR A 75 13.88 -15.02 0.68
N ALA A 76 13.27 -15.26 -0.49
CA ALA A 76 13.12 -14.24 -1.53
C ALA A 76 12.34 -13.02 -0.99
N LEU A 77 12.61 -11.84 -1.52
CA LEU A 77 11.75 -10.69 -1.25
C LEU A 77 10.39 -10.91 -1.93
N PRO A 78 9.28 -10.71 -1.23
CA PRO A 78 7.97 -10.67 -1.86
C PRO A 78 7.85 -9.42 -2.72
N TYR A 79 7.13 -9.54 -3.81
CA TYR A 79 6.95 -8.45 -4.76
C TYR A 79 5.51 -8.43 -5.29
N GLY A 80 4.97 -7.24 -5.45
CA GLY A 80 3.59 -7.08 -5.90
C GLY A 80 3.12 -5.64 -5.92
N LEU A 81 1.81 -5.46 -5.84
CA LEU A 81 1.14 -4.17 -5.85
C LEU A 81 1.13 -3.56 -4.43
N SER A 82 1.68 -2.37 -4.26
CA SER A 82 1.50 -1.61 -3.03
C SER A 82 0.06 -1.10 -2.92
N THR A 83 -0.69 -1.56 -1.90
CA THR A 83 -2.09 -1.15 -1.69
C THR A 83 -2.27 0.37 -1.57
N PRO A 84 -1.47 1.11 -0.78
CA PRO A 84 -1.59 2.56 -0.71
C PRO A 84 -1.33 3.26 -2.06
N VAL A 85 -0.30 2.83 -2.79
CA VAL A 85 0.05 3.37 -4.10
C VAL A 85 -1.06 3.11 -5.11
N MET A 86 -1.59 1.88 -5.13
CA MET A 86 -2.73 1.49 -5.97
C MET A 86 -3.93 2.43 -5.79
N PHE A 87 -4.31 2.75 -4.54
CA PHE A 87 -5.43 3.67 -4.27
C PHE A 87 -5.13 5.10 -4.76
N VAL A 88 -3.90 5.57 -4.63
CA VAL A 88 -3.51 6.87 -5.18
C VAL A 88 -3.57 6.86 -6.70
N TYR A 89 -3.15 5.80 -7.36
CA TYR A 89 -3.28 5.66 -8.81
C TYR A 89 -4.74 5.62 -9.25
N LEU A 90 -5.58 4.82 -8.59
CA LEU A 90 -7.02 4.77 -8.90
C LEU A 90 -7.71 6.13 -8.75
N PHE A 91 -7.61 6.73 -7.56
CA PHE A 91 -8.38 7.92 -7.21
C PHE A 91 -7.58 9.23 -7.34
N GLY A 92 -6.24 9.15 -7.45
CA GLY A 92 -5.29 10.25 -7.57
C GLY A 92 -4.91 10.59 -9.00
N ILE A 93 -4.92 9.63 -9.90
CA ILE A 93 -4.44 9.79 -11.27
C ILE A 93 -5.55 9.43 -12.25
N ILE A 94 -6.00 8.17 -12.27
CA ILE A 94 -6.99 7.66 -13.22
C ILE A 94 -8.34 8.35 -13.03
N GLY A 95 -8.84 8.39 -11.79
CA GLY A 95 -10.15 8.98 -11.47
C GLY A 95 -10.31 10.42 -11.94
N PRO A 96 -9.41 11.38 -11.59
CA PRO A 96 -9.53 12.76 -12.05
C PRO A 96 -9.52 12.94 -13.55
N ILE A 97 -8.75 12.13 -14.25
CA ILE A 97 -8.73 12.20 -15.73
C ILE A 97 -10.05 11.65 -16.27
N TYR A 98 -10.54 10.53 -15.74
CA TYR A 98 -11.84 10.00 -16.10
C TYR A 98 -12.98 11.01 -15.87
N TRP A 99 -13.05 11.60 -14.67
CA TRP A 99 -14.12 12.57 -14.36
C TRP A 99 -14.01 13.88 -15.15
N LYS A 100 -12.80 14.25 -15.57
CA LYS A 100 -12.60 15.44 -16.41
C LYS A 100 -12.91 15.20 -17.89
N THR A 101 -12.54 14.02 -18.41
CA THR A 101 -12.66 13.71 -19.86
C THR A 101 -13.94 12.94 -20.21
N GLY A 102 -14.52 12.21 -19.25
CA GLY A 102 -15.58 11.25 -19.49
C GLY A 102 -15.14 9.99 -20.23
N ASP A 103 -13.85 9.88 -20.59
CA ASP A 103 -13.32 8.80 -21.42
C ASP A 103 -12.48 7.82 -20.58
N PRO A 104 -12.94 6.56 -20.41
CA PRO A 104 -12.21 5.55 -19.65
C PRO A 104 -10.90 5.11 -20.31
N ILE A 105 -10.78 5.19 -21.64
CA ILE A 105 -9.56 4.82 -22.37
C ILE A 105 -8.46 5.84 -22.12
N VAL A 106 -8.81 7.12 -22.23
CA VAL A 106 -7.88 8.23 -21.92
C VAL A 106 -7.39 8.14 -20.48
N ALA A 107 -8.27 7.84 -19.53
CA ALA A 107 -7.91 7.67 -18.12
C ALA A 107 -6.95 6.50 -17.89
N TRP A 108 -7.19 5.37 -18.56
CA TRP A 108 -6.29 4.22 -18.53
C TRP A 108 -4.93 4.53 -19.15
N GLN A 109 -4.87 5.14 -20.34
CA GLN A 109 -3.62 5.55 -21.00
C GLN A 109 -2.79 6.49 -20.13
N ALA A 110 -3.44 7.47 -19.49
CA ALA A 110 -2.77 8.38 -18.57
C ALA A 110 -2.23 7.67 -17.33
N GLY A 111 -2.95 6.67 -16.79
CA GLY A 111 -2.47 5.80 -15.72
C GLY A 111 -1.25 5.00 -16.14
N MET A 112 -1.22 4.42 -17.36
CA MET A 112 -0.06 3.72 -17.91
C MET A 112 1.17 4.63 -18.00
N ALA A 113 1.00 5.83 -18.56
CA ALA A 113 2.07 6.80 -18.68
C ALA A 113 2.60 7.25 -17.31
N ALA A 114 1.71 7.46 -16.35
CA ALA A 114 2.07 7.78 -14.98
C ALA A 114 2.89 6.65 -14.32
N ALA A 115 2.47 5.39 -14.47
CA ALA A 115 3.19 4.23 -13.93
C ALA A 115 4.56 4.04 -14.61
N PHE A 116 4.66 4.25 -15.92
CA PHE A 116 5.92 4.16 -16.63
C PHE A 116 6.93 5.21 -16.16
N VAL A 117 6.50 6.46 -16.05
CA VAL A 117 7.34 7.56 -15.54
C VAL A 117 7.65 7.35 -14.05
N GLY A 118 6.69 6.84 -13.29
CA GLY A 118 6.87 6.42 -11.90
C GLY A 118 8.00 5.42 -11.74
N GLY A 119 8.02 4.37 -12.57
CA GLY A 119 9.11 3.38 -12.58
C GLY A 119 10.49 3.98 -12.90
N ILE A 120 10.54 5.00 -13.77
CA ILE A 120 11.79 5.77 -14.03
C ILE A 120 12.22 6.52 -12.77
N ILE A 121 11.29 7.21 -12.10
CA ILE A 121 11.56 7.97 -10.87
C ILE A 121 12.07 7.04 -9.77
N GLU A 122 11.46 5.88 -9.61
CA GLU A 122 11.85 4.87 -8.63
C GLU A 122 13.26 4.33 -8.91
N ALA A 123 13.56 3.97 -10.16
CA ALA A 123 14.90 3.53 -10.57
C ALA A 123 15.96 4.61 -10.35
N LEU A 124 15.67 5.88 -10.67
CA LEU A 124 16.56 7.01 -10.40
C LEU A 124 16.75 7.26 -8.91
N GLY A 125 15.68 7.07 -8.10
CA GLY A 125 15.74 7.15 -6.64
C GLY A 125 16.76 6.21 -6.02
N SER A 126 17.12 5.11 -6.70
CA SER A 126 18.14 4.15 -6.26
C SER A 126 19.52 4.77 -5.96
N VAL A 127 19.81 5.94 -6.51
CA VAL A 127 21.05 6.68 -6.23
C VAL A 127 21.08 7.18 -4.78
N PHE A 128 19.94 7.60 -4.25
CA PHE A 128 19.84 8.23 -2.92
C PHE A 128 19.50 7.23 -1.80
N GLY A 129 18.89 6.08 -2.12
CA GLY A 129 18.41 5.09 -1.14
C GLY A 129 19.45 4.62 -0.14
N PRO A 130 20.65 4.19 -0.57
CA PRO A 130 21.69 3.76 0.36
C PRO A 130 22.19 4.85 1.31
N ALA A 131 22.20 6.11 0.88
CA ALA A 131 22.58 7.24 1.72
C ALA A 131 21.49 7.50 2.77
N LEU A 132 20.22 7.51 2.36
CA LEU A 132 19.09 7.71 3.26
C LEU A 132 19.02 6.59 4.32
N LYS A 133 19.23 5.33 3.93
CA LYS A 133 19.29 4.18 4.85
C LYS A 133 20.38 4.35 5.93
N ARG A 134 21.54 4.91 5.60
CA ARG A 134 22.64 5.10 6.57
C ARG A 134 22.34 6.15 7.63
N VAL A 135 21.56 7.17 7.29
CA VAL A 135 21.27 8.28 8.21
C VAL A 135 19.99 8.07 9.01
N THR A 136 19.09 7.19 8.55
CA THR A 136 17.79 6.94 9.18
C THR A 136 17.89 5.79 10.18
N PRO A 137 17.49 5.98 11.46
CA PRO A 137 17.49 4.92 12.46
C PRO A 137 16.49 3.80 12.11
N ARG A 138 16.86 2.55 12.40
CA ARG A 138 16.05 1.36 12.14
C ARG A 138 14.64 1.44 12.75
N ALA A 139 14.49 1.97 13.98
CA ALA A 139 13.19 2.13 14.61
C ALA A 139 12.25 3.09 13.86
N GLY A 140 12.77 4.13 13.21
CA GLY A 140 11.96 4.99 12.34
C GLY A 140 11.45 4.26 11.11
N MET A 141 12.33 3.50 10.43
CA MET A 141 11.97 2.71 9.25
C MET A 141 10.98 1.59 9.59
N LEU A 142 11.30 0.74 10.56
CA LEU A 142 10.44 -0.38 10.94
C LEU A 142 9.15 0.07 11.62
N GLY A 143 9.19 1.19 12.37
CA GLY A 143 8.00 1.78 12.99
C GLY A 143 6.98 2.28 11.96
N THR A 144 7.46 2.92 10.90
CA THR A 144 6.63 3.32 9.76
C THR A 144 6.00 2.10 9.08
N LEU A 145 6.79 1.03 8.85
CA LEU A 145 6.25 -0.23 8.31
C LEU A 145 5.21 -0.86 9.23
N ALA A 146 5.46 -0.86 10.55
CA ALA A 146 4.48 -1.33 11.54
C ALA A 146 3.17 -0.53 11.47
N GLY A 147 3.26 0.78 11.26
CA GLY A 147 2.09 1.64 11.05
C GLY A 147 1.28 1.23 9.83
N ILE A 148 1.92 1.02 8.68
CA ILE A 148 1.25 0.53 7.47
C ILE A 148 0.65 -0.86 7.73
N ALA A 149 1.44 -1.76 8.33
CA ALA A 149 1.06 -3.14 8.54
C ALA A 149 -0.17 -3.27 9.44
N ILE A 150 -0.20 -2.62 10.59
CA ILE A 150 -1.32 -2.74 11.53
C ILE A 150 -2.57 -2.00 11.00
N VAL A 151 -2.37 -0.83 10.40
CA VAL A 151 -3.48 0.04 9.98
C VAL A 151 -4.11 -0.42 8.67
N TRP A 152 -3.29 -0.71 7.65
CA TRP A 152 -3.80 -1.04 6.32
C TRP A 152 -3.89 -2.55 6.08
N ILE A 153 -2.86 -3.31 6.46
CA ILE A 153 -2.75 -4.74 6.13
C ILE A 153 -3.45 -5.64 7.15
N ALA A 154 -3.62 -5.19 8.41
CA ALA A 154 -4.38 -5.95 9.40
C ALA A 154 -5.80 -5.41 9.60
N THR A 155 -5.98 -4.11 9.87
CA THR A 155 -7.28 -3.55 10.29
C THR A 155 -8.31 -3.57 9.16
N VAL A 156 -7.93 -3.25 7.91
CA VAL A 156 -8.87 -3.25 6.78
C VAL A 156 -9.35 -4.67 6.45
N PRO A 157 -8.48 -5.68 6.29
CA PRO A 157 -8.93 -7.07 6.13
C PRO A 157 -9.71 -7.60 7.34
N MET A 158 -9.39 -7.18 8.56
CA MET A 158 -10.18 -7.54 9.73
C MET A 158 -11.63 -7.02 9.61
N ALA A 159 -11.84 -5.81 9.12
CA ALA A 159 -13.18 -5.28 8.85
C ALA A 159 -13.93 -6.14 7.82
N ILE A 160 -13.27 -6.58 6.73
CA ILE A 160 -13.86 -7.49 5.72
C ILE A 160 -14.30 -8.82 6.35
N ILE A 161 -13.50 -9.35 7.29
CA ILE A 161 -13.83 -10.56 8.06
C ILE A 161 -15.12 -10.34 8.87
N PHE A 162 -15.23 -9.20 9.56
CA PHE A 162 -16.39 -8.85 10.39
C PHE A 162 -17.65 -8.50 9.56
N GLU A 163 -17.50 -8.01 8.35
CA GLU A 163 -18.63 -7.85 7.41
C GLU A 163 -19.20 -9.19 6.95
N ASN A 164 -18.40 -10.25 6.92
CA ASN A 164 -18.78 -11.58 6.48
C ASN A 164 -18.35 -12.67 7.50
N PRO A 165 -18.88 -12.65 8.74
CA PRO A 165 -18.36 -13.46 9.84
C PRO A 165 -18.49 -14.96 9.61
N LEU A 166 -19.52 -15.43 8.92
CA LEU A 166 -19.72 -16.85 8.60
C LEU A 166 -18.61 -17.41 7.69
N ILE A 167 -17.99 -16.56 6.85
CA ILE A 167 -16.87 -16.93 5.99
C ILE A 167 -15.55 -16.64 6.71
N GLY A 168 -15.45 -15.44 7.28
CA GLY A 168 -14.21 -14.90 7.80
C GLY A 168 -13.75 -15.53 9.12
N PHE A 169 -14.64 -15.78 10.06
CA PHE A 169 -14.23 -16.32 11.38
C PHE A 169 -13.67 -17.74 11.30
N PRO A 170 -14.29 -18.71 10.58
CA PRO A 170 -13.66 -20.02 10.39
C PRO A 170 -12.29 -19.94 9.73
N ALA A 171 -12.12 -19.09 8.72
CA ALA A 171 -10.83 -18.89 8.07
C ALA A 171 -9.81 -18.22 9.01
N LEU A 172 -10.23 -17.22 9.80
CA LEU A 172 -9.38 -16.50 10.76
C LEU A 172 -8.84 -17.43 11.85
N ILE A 173 -9.71 -18.25 12.44
CA ILE A 173 -9.26 -19.16 13.53
C ILE A 173 -8.27 -20.20 13.02
N ILE A 174 -8.42 -20.70 11.79
CA ILE A 174 -7.46 -21.61 11.16
C ILE A 174 -6.08 -20.94 11.02
N ILE A 175 -6.05 -19.68 10.58
CA ILE A 175 -4.81 -18.90 10.47
C ILE A 175 -4.19 -18.68 11.86
N PHE A 176 -4.98 -18.33 12.87
CA PHE A 176 -4.47 -18.12 14.23
C PHE A 176 -3.92 -19.40 14.84
N ILE A 177 -4.61 -20.52 14.69
CA ILE A 177 -4.12 -21.83 15.16
C ILE A 177 -2.84 -22.21 14.41
N GLY A 178 -2.86 -22.16 13.06
CA GLY A 178 -1.77 -22.70 12.25
C GLY A 178 -0.53 -21.79 12.16
N LEU A 179 -0.71 -20.46 12.06
CA LEU A 179 0.37 -19.54 11.78
C LEU A 179 0.75 -18.64 12.96
N VAL A 180 -0.21 -18.20 13.77
CA VAL A 180 0.09 -17.38 14.95
C VAL A 180 0.53 -18.26 16.12
N ALA A 181 -0.26 -19.26 16.48
CA ALA A 181 0.08 -20.21 17.54
C ALA A 181 1.09 -21.28 17.12
N GLY A 182 1.34 -21.45 15.82
CA GLY A 182 2.32 -22.41 15.29
C GLY A 182 1.89 -23.89 15.42
N ILE A 183 0.60 -24.16 15.63
CA ILE A 183 0.06 -25.51 15.78
C ILE A 183 -0.07 -26.15 14.39
N LYS A 184 0.53 -27.33 14.21
CA LYS A 184 0.47 -28.06 12.94
C LYS A 184 -0.92 -28.64 12.73
N LEU A 185 -1.52 -28.32 11.58
CA LEU A 185 -2.78 -28.93 11.16
C LEU A 185 -2.58 -30.43 10.82
N PRO A 186 -3.65 -31.25 10.86
CA PRO A 186 -3.57 -32.67 10.52
C PRO A 186 -2.83 -32.92 9.20
N LYS A 187 -1.96 -33.94 9.17
CA LYS A 187 -1.10 -34.28 8.02
C LYS A 187 -0.18 -33.14 7.54
N ASN A 188 0.14 -32.17 8.42
CA ASN A 188 0.88 -30.95 8.06
C ASN A 188 0.23 -30.15 6.90
N PHE A 189 -1.10 -30.14 6.83
CA PHE A 189 -1.82 -29.39 5.80
C PHE A 189 -1.54 -27.88 5.92
N PRO A 190 -1.32 -27.15 4.83
CA PRO A 190 -1.00 -25.72 4.88
C PRO A 190 -2.17 -24.90 5.43
N ALA A 191 -1.94 -24.17 6.52
CA ALA A 191 -2.99 -23.39 7.17
C ALA A 191 -3.60 -22.30 6.26
N GLY A 192 -2.77 -21.67 5.41
CA GLY A 192 -3.25 -20.67 4.44
C GLY A 192 -4.23 -21.27 3.44
N LEU A 193 -3.89 -22.43 2.88
CA LEU A 193 -4.79 -23.14 1.94
C LEU A 193 -6.05 -23.63 2.67
N ALA A 194 -5.92 -24.17 3.89
CA ALA A 194 -7.07 -24.60 4.69
C ALA A 194 -8.06 -23.47 4.95
N ALA A 195 -7.56 -22.28 5.31
CA ALA A 195 -8.40 -21.10 5.54
C ALA A 195 -9.17 -20.68 4.28
N ILE A 196 -8.49 -20.62 3.12
CA ILE A 196 -9.12 -20.28 1.85
C ILE A 196 -10.19 -21.31 1.47
N LEU A 197 -9.88 -22.61 1.58
CA LEU A 197 -10.82 -23.69 1.25
C LEU A 197 -12.05 -23.68 2.17
N VAL A 198 -11.86 -23.52 3.48
CA VAL A 198 -12.98 -23.48 4.43
C VAL A 198 -13.82 -22.22 4.20
N GLY A 199 -13.21 -21.04 4.04
CA GLY A 199 -13.94 -19.80 3.76
C GLY A 199 -14.70 -19.86 2.44
N THR A 200 -14.09 -20.38 1.37
CA THR A 200 -14.75 -20.55 0.06
C THR A 200 -15.86 -21.60 0.14
N GLY A 201 -15.65 -22.69 0.87
CA GLY A 201 -16.66 -23.71 1.13
C GLY A 201 -17.89 -23.16 1.87
N MET A 202 -17.68 -22.33 2.89
CA MET A 202 -18.77 -21.62 3.58
C MET A 202 -19.53 -20.68 2.64
N SER A 203 -18.82 -19.95 1.78
CA SER A 203 -19.46 -19.11 0.75
C SER A 203 -20.31 -19.94 -0.22
N LEU A 204 -19.81 -21.09 -0.64
CA LEU A 204 -20.56 -22.00 -1.51
C LEU A 204 -21.83 -22.53 -0.83
N ILE A 205 -21.76 -22.92 0.45
CA ILE A 205 -22.94 -23.31 1.24
C ILE A 205 -23.97 -22.17 1.27
N MET A 206 -23.54 -20.92 1.48
CA MET A 206 -24.43 -19.76 1.50
C MET A 206 -25.10 -19.51 0.12
N ILE A 207 -24.41 -19.81 -0.98
CA ILE A 207 -24.97 -19.74 -2.32
C ILE A 207 -26.00 -20.85 -2.53
N LEU A 208 -25.66 -22.10 -2.18
CA LEU A 208 -26.55 -23.26 -2.33
C LEU A 208 -27.81 -23.16 -1.46
N THR A 209 -27.73 -22.49 -0.31
CA THR A 209 -28.87 -22.24 0.57
C THR A 209 -29.70 -20.99 0.17
N GLY A 210 -29.31 -20.29 -0.92
CA GLY A 210 -30.01 -19.09 -1.38
C GLY A 210 -29.71 -17.82 -0.57
N TYR A 211 -28.82 -17.89 0.40
CA TYR A 211 -28.45 -16.73 1.23
C TYR A 211 -27.61 -15.70 0.46
N LYS A 212 -26.85 -16.15 -0.55
CA LYS A 212 -26.11 -15.29 -1.48
C LYS A 212 -26.46 -15.60 -2.92
N PRO A 213 -26.47 -14.60 -3.81
CA PRO A 213 -26.67 -14.84 -5.24
C PRO A 213 -25.47 -15.60 -5.81
N MET A 214 -25.73 -16.40 -6.86
CA MET A 214 -24.68 -17.11 -7.59
C MET A 214 -23.87 -16.10 -8.42
N PRO A 215 -22.54 -15.99 -8.21
CA PRO A 215 -21.71 -15.12 -9.03
C PRO A 215 -21.48 -15.74 -10.42
N ASP A 216 -21.22 -14.89 -11.40
CA ASP A 216 -20.73 -15.36 -12.71
C ASP A 216 -19.22 -15.66 -12.59
N TRP A 217 -18.91 -16.89 -12.22
CA TRP A 217 -17.52 -17.33 -11.97
C TRP A 217 -16.63 -17.24 -13.21
N PHE A 218 -17.20 -17.37 -14.40
CA PHE A 218 -16.46 -17.40 -15.66
C PHE A 218 -16.45 -16.04 -16.37
N ALA A 219 -17.00 -15.00 -15.76
CA ALA A 219 -16.91 -13.66 -16.30
C ALA A 219 -15.44 -13.24 -16.44
N GLY A 220 -15.02 -12.92 -17.66
CA GLY A 220 -13.64 -12.51 -17.96
C GLY A 220 -12.65 -13.66 -18.20
N VAL A 221 -13.09 -14.91 -18.26
CA VAL A 221 -12.26 -16.03 -18.73
C VAL A 221 -12.11 -15.93 -20.25
N GLY A 222 -10.88 -16.01 -20.74
CA GLY A 222 -10.55 -15.89 -22.17
C GLY A 222 -9.03 -15.90 -22.37
N PHE A 223 -8.57 -15.92 -23.61
CA PHE A 223 -7.15 -15.82 -23.89
C PHE A 223 -6.73 -14.37 -24.17
N TYR A 224 -5.81 -13.85 -23.37
CA TYR A 224 -5.35 -12.48 -23.38
C TYR A 224 -3.80 -12.42 -23.44
N CYS A 225 -3.25 -12.26 -24.63
CA CYS A 225 -1.81 -12.11 -24.80
C CYS A 225 -1.37 -10.69 -24.42
N PRO A 226 -0.41 -10.52 -23.49
CA PRO A 226 0.19 -9.22 -23.24
C PRO A 226 1.00 -8.80 -24.45
N VAL A 227 0.74 -7.61 -24.96
CA VAL A 227 1.47 -7.01 -26.08
C VAL A 227 1.96 -5.62 -25.66
N PRO A 228 3.11 -5.16 -26.16
CA PRO A 228 3.56 -3.80 -25.95
C PRO A 228 2.57 -2.77 -26.54
N LEU A 229 2.10 -1.85 -25.72
CA LEU A 229 1.10 -0.84 -26.05
C LEU A 229 1.77 0.56 -26.08
N VAL A 230 2.77 0.70 -26.94
CA VAL A 230 3.61 1.92 -27.00
C VAL A 230 2.79 3.14 -27.43
N ASP A 231 1.86 2.98 -28.37
CA ASP A 231 1.01 4.08 -28.86
C ASP A 231 0.05 4.58 -27.78
N ASP A 232 -0.52 3.67 -26.99
CA ASP A 232 -1.36 4.01 -25.84
C ASP A 232 -0.56 4.73 -24.75
N LEU A 233 0.65 4.24 -24.47
CA LEU A 233 1.58 4.86 -23.52
C LEU A 233 1.93 6.30 -23.94
N ILE A 234 2.31 6.51 -25.21
CA ILE A 234 2.64 7.84 -25.75
C ILE A 234 1.41 8.76 -25.70
N SER A 235 0.25 8.25 -26.01
CA SER A 235 -1.01 9.00 -25.92
C SER A 235 -1.30 9.44 -24.48
N GLY A 236 -0.98 8.60 -23.49
CA GLY A 236 -1.13 8.91 -22.07
C GLY A 236 -0.16 9.99 -21.59
N LEU A 237 1.05 10.12 -22.15
CA LEU A 237 2.04 11.13 -21.76
C LEU A 237 1.53 12.58 -21.88
N LYS A 238 0.57 12.83 -22.78
CA LYS A 238 -0.06 14.16 -22.94
C LYS A 238 -0.77 14.63 -21.66
N TYR A 239 -1.23 13.69 -20.85
CA TYR A 239 -1.95 13.98 -19.60
C TYR A 239 -1.05 14.01 -18.36
N LEU A 240 0.22 13.57 -18.50
CA LEU A 240 1.18 13.49 -17.40
C LEU A 240 1.36 14.83 -16.65
N PRO A 241 1.48 16.01 -17.31
CA PRO A 241 1.64 17.28 -16.60
C PRO A 241 0.51 17.58 -15.61
N SER A 242 -0.72 17.14 -15.92
CA SER A 242 -1.88 17.38 -15.04
C SER A 242 -1.90 16.51 -13.78
N VAL A 243 -1.15 15.41 -13.76
CA VAL A 243 -1.08 14.47 -12.65
C VAL A 243 0.30 14.37 -12.01
N LEU A 244 1.31 15.05 -12.57
CA LEU A 244 2.69 15.00 -12.10
C LEU A 244 2.84 15.38 -10.62
N ALA A 245 2.02 16.35 -10.15
CA ALA A 245 1.96 16.76 -8.76
C ALA A 245 1.47 15.64 -7.81
N VAL A 246 0.85 14.59 -8.34
CA VAL A 246 0.46 13.39 -7.59
C VAL A 246 1.48 12.27 -7.80
N VAL A 247 1.98 12.10 -9.03
CA VAL A 247 2.94 11.06 -9.39
C VAL A 247 4.25 11.22 -8.61
N LEU A 248 4.83 12.43 -8.59
CA LEU A 248 6.12 12.66 -7.92
C LEU A 248 6.10 12.27 -6.42
N PRO A 249 5.16 12.74 -5.58
CA PRO A 249 5.14 12.35 -4.17
C PRO A 249 4.90 10.88 -3.96
N ILE A 250 4.02 10.26 -4.76
CA ILE A 250 3.69 8.85 -4.55
C ILE A 250 4.85 7.93 -4.95
N GLU A 251 5.65 8.31 -5.94
CA GLU A 251 6.83 7.53 -6.32
C GLU A 251 7.99 7.71 -5.34
N ILE A 252 8.15 8.89 -4.75
CA ILE A 252 9.08 9.07 -3.62
C ILE A 252 8.65 8.22 -2.42
N TYR A 253 7.36 8.15 -2.17
CA TYR A 253 6.79 7.25 -1.18
C TYR A 253 7.12 5.78 -1.48
N ASN A 254 6.87 5.31 -2.71
CA ASN A 254 7.13 3.94 -3.17
C ASN A 254 8.61 3.56 -3.00
N PHE A 255 9.50 4.46 -3.39
CA PHE A 255 10.93 4.36 -3.18
C PHE A 255 11.33 4.20 -1.70
N ILE A 256 10.73 4.98 -0.79
CA ILE A 256 10.97 4.88 0.66
C ILE A 256 10.39 3.57 1.20
N GLU A 257 9.23 3.13 0.70
CA GLU A 257 8.62 1.85 1.05
C GLU A 257 9.54 0.68 0.71
N THR A 258 10.09 0.61 -0.51
CA THR A 258 11.09 -0.40 -0.91
C THR A 258 12.29 -0.40 0.02
N MET A 259 12.85 0.77 0.35
CA MET A 259 13.98 0.88 1.28
C MET A 259 13.65 0.28 2.64
N ASN A 260 12.48 0.59 3.19
CA ASN A 260 12.01 0.10 4.48
C ASN A 260 11.77 -1.42 4.45
N ASN A 261 11.22 -1.95 3.35
CA ASN A 261 10.96 -3.38 3.17
C ASN A 261 12.27 -4.18 3.08
N VAL A 262 13.29 -3.63 2.42
CA VAL A 262 14.64 -4.23 2.37
C VAL A 262 15.31 -4.17 3.75
N GLU A 263 15.11 -3.10 4.54
CA GLU A 263 15.58 -3.02 5.93
C GLU A 263 14.88 -4.08 6.81
N SER A 264 13.58 -4.26 6.63
CA SER A 264 12.81 -5.30 7.32
C SER A 264 13.35 -6.70 7.01
N ALA A 265 13.73 -6.97 5.75
CA ALA A 265 14.36 -8.23 5.37
C ALA A 265 15.76 -8.40 6.00
N GLU A 266 16.57 -7.35 6.05
CA GLU A 266 17.87 -7.36 6.73
C GLU A 266 17.71 -7.60 8.24
N ALA A 267 16.70 -6.99 8.86
CA ALA A 267 16.36 -7.24 10.26
C ALA A 267 15.93 -8.70 10.52
N ALA A 268 15.33 -9.35 9.53
CA ALA A 268 14.99 -10.77 9.56
C ALA A 268 16.18 -11.69 9.19
N GLY A 269 17.36 -11.14 8.88
CA GLY A 269 18.60 -11.85 8.62
C GLY A 269 18.94 -12.06 7.15
N ASP A 270 18.23 -11.46 6.20
CA ASP A 270 18.51 -11.56 4.76
C ASP A 270 18.89 -10.19 4.18
N LYS A 271 20.19 -9.99 3.93
CA LYS A 271 20.72 -8.69 3.50
C LYS A 271 20.71 -8.52 1.99
N TYR A 272 19.74 -7.79 1.49
CA TYR A 272 19.61 -7.40 0.08
C TYR A 272 20.19 -6.01 -0.17
N ASN A 273 20.59 -5.75 -1.43
CA ASN A 273 21.07 -4.44 -1.84
C ASN A 273 19.88 -3.54 -2.22
N VAL A 274 19.66 -2.48 -1.44
CA VAL A 274 18.56 -1.52 -1.63
C VAL A 274 18.53 -0.95 -3.05
N ARG A 275 19.70 -0.52 -3.58
CA ARG A 275 19.78 0.05 -4.92
C ARG A 275 19.31 -0.94 -6.00
N THR A 276 19.72 -2.20 -5.88
CA THR A 276 19.33 -3.25 -6.83
C THR A 276 17.82 -3.50 -6.78
N CYS A 277 17.23 -3.48 -5.58
CA CYS A 277 15.79 -3.66 -5.41
C CYS A 277 15.01 -2.49 -6.04
N GLN A 278 15.39 -1.26 -5.76
CA GLN A 278 14.73 -0.06 -6.31
C GLN A 278 14.80 0.01 -7.84
N ILE A 279 15.95 -0.34 -8.44
CA ILE A 279 16.07 -0.42 -9.90
C ILE A 279 15.12 -1.48 -10.44
N MET A 280 15.01 -2.64 -9.77
CA MET A 280 14.16 -3.73 -10.24
C MET A 280 12.68 -3.41 -10.09
N ASP A 281 12.28 -2.73 -9.03
CA ASP A 281 10.91 -2.28 -8.83
C ASP A 281 10.50 -1.32 -9.97
N GLY A 282 11.37 -0.35 -10.30
CA GLY A 282 11.16 0.51 -11.44
C GLY A 282 11.07 -0.26 -12.77
N VAL A 283 11.96 -1.23 -13.00
CA VAL A 283 11.94 -2.06 -14.23
C VAL A 283 10.66 -2.89 -14.32
N GLY A 284 10.23 -3.52 -13.22
CA GLY A 284 8.99 -4.30 -13.18
C GLY A 284 7.76 -3.44 -13.44
N THR A 285 7.70 -2.25 -12.82
CA THR A 285 6.65 -1.26 -13.05
C THR A 285 6.59 -0.82 -14.52
N MET A 286 7.75 -0.47 -15.12
CA MET A 286 7.81 -0.10 -16.54
C MET A 286 7.39 -1.25 -17.47
N ALA A 287 7.83 -2.48 -17.19
CA ALA A 287 7.44 -3.66 -17.98
C ALA A 287 5.92 -3.88 -17.95
N GLY A 288 5.31 -3.76 -16.77
CA GLY A 288 3.86 -3.82 -16.62
C GLY A 288 3.14 -2.71 -17.36
N ALA A 289 3.64 -1.47 -17.22
CA ALA A 289 3.05 -0.29 -17.86
C ALA A 289 3.06 -0.39 -19.39
N ILE A 290 4.16 -0.83 -19.99
CA ILE A 290 4.27 -1.06 -21.43
C ILE A 290 3.23 -2.10 -21.90
N CYS A 291 2.91 -3.09 -21.07
CA CYS A 291 1.92 -4.14 -21.37
C CYS A 291 0.49 -3.79 -20.90
N GLY A 292 0.22 -2.54 -20.49
CA GLY A 292 -1.13 -2.08 -20.19
C GLY A 292 -1.48 -1.93 -18.71
N ALA A 293 -0.58 -2.20 -17.77
CA ALA A 293 -0.82 -2.04 -16.34
C ALA A 293 -0.61 -0.59 -15.89
N PRO A 294 -1.62 0.12 -15.40
CA PRO A 294 -1.48 1.49 -14.92
C PRO A 294 -1.12 1.59 -13.43
N PHE A 295 -0.44 0.59 -12.87
CA PHE A 295 -0.13 0.52 -11.44
C PHE A 295 1.32 0.12 -11.19
N PRO A 296 2.04 0.83 -10.30
CA PRO A 296 3.38 0.44 -9.89
C PRO A 296 3.39 -0.85 -9.07
N THR A 297 4.51 -1.54 -9.19
CA THR A 297 4.82 -2.74 -8.42
C THR A 297 6.15 -2.54 -7.69
N THR A 298 6.26 -3.07 -6.48
CA THR A 298 7.37 -2.82 -5.57
C THR A 298 7.72 -4.06 -4.74
N VAL A 299 8.87 -4.06 -4.09
CA VAL A 299 9.14 -5.00 -3.00
C VAL A 299 8.07 -4.84 -1.96
N TYR A 300 7.35 -5.93 -1.72
CA TYR A 300 6.20 -5.94 -0.86
C TYR A 300 6.60 -6.13 0.61
N ILE A 301 5.81 -5.55 1.48
CA ILE A 301 5.92 -5.78 2.92
C ILE A 301 5.53 -7.23 3.22
N GLY A 302 6.30 -7.95 4.06
CA GLY A 302 5.92 -9.32 4.44
C GLY A 302 7.08 -10.31 4.53
N HIS A 303 8.27 -9.95 4.05
CA HIS A 303 9.43 -10.83 4.10
C HIS A 303 9.65 -11.52 5.47
N PRO A 304 9.56 -10.83 6.63
CA PRO A 304 9.74 -11.50 7.92
C PRO A 304 8.67 -12.55 8.21
N ALA A 305 7.43 -12.30 7.79
CA ALA A 305 6.35 -13.27 7.94
C ALA A 305 6.62 -14.52 7.10
N TYR A 306 7.02 -14.36 5.85
CA TYR A 306 7.34 -15.47 4.96
C TYR A 306 8.57 -16.25 5.43
N LYS A 307 9.59 -15.55 5.95
CA LYS A 307 10.75 -16.19 6.56
C LYS A 307 10.36 -17.00 7.80
N ARG A 308 9.48 -16.47 8.64
CA ARG A 308 8.93 -17.20 9.80
C ARG A 308 8.18 -18.48 9.40
N LEU A 309 7.51 -18.48 8.24
CA LEU A 309 6.88 -19.67 7.65
C LEU A 309 7.88 -20.68 7.10
N GLY A 310 9.16 -20.35 7.08
CA GLY A 310 10.23 -21.17 6.48
C GLY A 310 10.26 -21.14 4.97
N ALA A 311 9.69 -20.10 4.35
CA ALA A 311 9.70 -19.92 2.90
C ALA A 311 11.10 -19.61 2.36
N ARG A 312 11.33 -19.91 1.10
CA ARG A 312 12.59 -19.71 0.37
C ARG A 312 12.40 -18.86 -0.89
N CYS A 313 12.50 -19.48 -2.07
CA CYS A 313 12.24 -18.82 -3.34
C CYS A 313 11.06 -19.43 -4.10
N GLY A 314 10.60 -20.61 -3.70
CA GLY A 314 9.53 -21.34 -4.40
C GLY A 314 8.21 -20.58 -4.45
N TYR A 315 7.85 -19.92 -3.37
CA TYR A 315 6.62 -19.14 -3.29
C TYR A 315 6.61 -17.97 -4.28
N ALA A 316 7.73 -17.25 -4.43
CA ALA A 316 7.83 -16.12 -5.33
C ALA A 316 7.68 -16.56 -6.80
N LEU A 317 8.45 -17.59 -7.21
CA LEU A 317 8.32 -18.17 -8.57
C LEU A 317 6.91 -18.71 -8.81
N GLY A 318 6.34 -19.41 -7.84
CA GLY A 318 4.98 -19.97 -7.94
C GLY A 318 3.93 -18.89 -8.16
N VAL A 319 3.93 -17.83 -7.33
CA VAL A 319 2.98 -16.71 -7.44
C VAL A 319 3.16 -15.98 -8.76
N GLY A 320 4.40 -15.64 -9.15
CA GLY A 320 4.67 -14.98 -10.43
C GLY A 320 4.15 -15.79 -11.61
N THR A 321 4.42 -17.10 -11.62
CA THR A 321 3.96 -17.99 -12.69
C THR A 321 2.43 -18.08 -12.72
N VAL A 322 1.77 -18.27 -11.57
CA VAL A 322 0.30 -18.39 -11.50
C VAL A 322 -0.40 -17.12 -11.96
N PHE A 323 0.08 -15.93 -11.54
CA PHE A 323 -0.52 -14.68 -11.99
C PHE A 323 -0.24 -14.40 -13.47
N PHE A 324 0.98 -14.68 -13.95
CA PHE A 324 1.29 -14.51 -15.37
C PHE A 324 0.45 -15.45 -16.24
N VAL A 325 0.53 -16.75 -16.01
CA VAL A 325 -0.25 -17.75 -16.78
C VAL A 325 -1.74 -17.56 -16.56
N GLY A 326 -2.16 -17.31 -15.31
CA GLY A 326 -3.55 -17.07 -14.97
C GLY A 326 -4.13 -15.84 -15.66
N SER A 327 -3.34 -14.77 -15.84
CA SER A 327 -3.78 -13.58 -16.57
C SER A 327 -3.93 -13.83 -18.08
N LEU A 328 -3.08 -14.69 -18.67
CA LEU A 328 -3.20 -15.08 -20.08
C LEU A 328 -4.53 -15.79 -20.38
N PHE A 329 -5.02 -16.60 -19.44
CA PHE A 329 -6.25 -17.37 -19.60
C PHE A 329 -7.46 -16.75 -18.88
N GLY A 330 -7.33 -15.54 -18.35
CA GLY A 330 -8.40 -14.90 -17.56
C GLY A 330 -8.71 -15.61 -16.24
N LEU A 331 -7.83 -16.53 -15.75
CA LEU A 331 -8.05 -17.25 -14.49
C LEU A 331 -7.98 -16.33 -13.27
N VAL A 332 -7.29 -15.20 -13.38
CA VAL A 332 -7.28 -14.18 -12.31
C VAL A 332 -8.71 -13.64 -12.10
N ALA A 333 -9.46 -13.41 -13.19
CA ALA A 333 -10.86 -13.01 -13.10
C ALA A 333 -11.72 -14.12 -12.46
N PHE A 334 -11.48 -15.39 -12.83
CA PHE A 334 -12.15 -16.54 -12.20
C PHE A 334 -11.88 -16.60 -10.69
N PHE A 335 -10.62 -16.56 -10.27
CA PHE A 335 -10.28 -16.57 -8.84
C PHE A 335 -10.89 -15.38 -8.09
N ASN A 336 -10.92 -14.21 -8.71
CA ASN A 336 -11.55 -13.02 -8.18
C ASN A 336 -13.06 -13.22 -7.91
N ASN A 337 -13.73 -13.93 -8.79
CA ASN A 337 -15.17 -14.19 -8.67
C ASN A 337 -15.47 -15.40 -7.75
N ALA A 338 -14.55 -16.38 -7.67
CA ALA A 338 -14.77 -17.64 -6.94
C ALA A 338 -14.35 -17.59 -5.47
N ILE A 339 -13.27 -16.87 -5.14
CA ILE A 339 -12.72 -16.82 -3.78
C ILE A 339 -13.22 -15.53 -3.08
N PRO A 340 -14.05 -15.64 -2.04
CA PRO A 340 -14.53 -14.46 -1.33
C PRO A 340 -13.40 -13.74 -0.58
N GLY A 341 -13.41 -12.41 -0.58
CA GLY A 341 -12.40 -11.59 0.10
C GLY A 341 -12.24 -11.94 1.59
N ALA A 342 -13.33 -12.27 2.28
CA ALA A 342 -13.30 -12.69 3.68
C ALA A 342 -12.56 -14.01 3.93
N ALA A 343 -12.37 -14.87 2.89
CA ALA A 343 -11.60 -16.11 3.01
C ALA A 343 -10.08 -15.87 2.91
N VAL A 344 -9.65 -14.84 2.18
CA VAL A 344 -8.23 -14.48 2.02
C VAL A 344 -7.75 -13.46 3.05
N ALA A 345 -8.64 -12.62 3.55
CA ALA A 345 -8.36 -11.56 4.51
C ALA A 345 -7.55 -12.00 5.75
N PRO A 346 -7.79 -13.19 6.36
CA PRO A 346 -7.02 -13.66 7.52
C PRO A 346 -5.52 -13.80 7.28
N MET A 347 -5.07 -14.09 6.05
CA MET A 347 -3.65 -14.15 5.72
C MET A 347 -3.00 -12.77 5.82
N LEU A 348 -3.69 -11.74 5.37
CA LEU A 348 -3.22 -10.36 5.46
C LEU A 348 -3.14 -9.89 6.92
N VAL A 349 -4.14 -10.24 7.73
CA VAL A 349 -4.11 -9.99 9.19
C VAL A 349 -2.86 -10.61 9.82
N PHE A 350 -2.54 -11.86 9.51
CA PHE A 350 -1.33 -12.53 9.99
C PHE A 350 -0.05 -11.77 9.58
N VAL A 351 0.07 -11.40 8.30
CA VAL A 351 1.23 -10.67 7.79
C VAL A 351 1.38 -9.33 8.53
N GLY A 352 0.29 -8.57 8.69
CA GLY A 352 0.31 -7.29 9.42
C GLY A 352 0.75 -7.43 10.88
N ILE A 353 0.26 -8.47 11.58
CA ILE A 353 0.67 -8.76 12.97
C ILE A 353 2.16 -9.08 13.06
N VAL A 354 2.69 -9.94 12.17
CA VAL A 354 4.11 -10.35 12.21
C VAL A 354 5.03 -9.16 11.95
N ILE A 355 4.72 -8.29 11.00
CA ILE A 355 5.52 -7.11 10.70
C ILE A 355 5.50 -6.12 11.86
N THR A 356 4.32 -5.90 12.45
CA THR A 356 4.20 -5.03 13.62
C THR A 356 5.01 -5.55 14.79
N ALA A 357 4.92 -6.84 15.10
CA ALA A 357 5.72 -7.47 16.14
C ALA A 357 7.23 -7.37 15.87
N GLN A 358 7.66 -7.55 14.61
CA GLN A 358 9.06 -7.43 14.22
C GLN A 358 9.61 -6.01 14.47
N ALA A 359 8.83 -4.96 14.23
CA ALA A 359 9.29 -3.59 14.44
C ALA A 359 9.73 -3.34 15.88
N PHE A 360 9.03 -3.93 16.86
CA PHE A 360 9.41 -3.85 18.26
C PHE A 360 10.55 -4.79 18.63
N THR A 361 10.59 -6.01 18.09
CA THR A 361 11.61 -7.01 18.47
C THR A 361 12.95 -6.82 17.76
N ALA A 362 12.96 -6.24 16.56
CA ALA A 362 14.18 -6.00 15.77
C ALA A 362 14.85 -4.65 16.06
N THR A 363 14.31 -3.86 16.99
CA THR A 363 14.88 -2.59 17.46
C THR A 363 15.25 -2.70 18.93
N PRO A 364 16.25 -1.94 19.42
CA PRO A 364 16.55 -1.90 20.85
C PRO A 364 15.30 -1.55 21.67
N ALA A 365 15.08 -2.23 22.80
CA ALA A 365 13.89 -2.03 23.64
C ALA A 365 13.66 -0.55 24.01
N ARG A 366 14.74 0.19 24.32
CA ARG A 366 14.69 1.63 24.58
C ARG A 366 14.10 2.47 23.43
N HIS A 367 14.08 1.96 22.19
CA HIS A 367 13.53 2.64 21.02
C HIS A 367 12.07 2.24 20.74
N ALA A 368 11.42 1.42 21.59
CA ALA A 368 10.03 0.99 21.40
C ALA A 368 9.06 2.19 21.30
N MET A 369 9.30 3.26 22.08
CA MET A 369 8.49 4.49 21.98
C MET A 369 8.63 5.17 20.62
N ALA A 370 9.80 5.12 19.99
CA ALA A 370 10.01 5.68 18.65
C ALA A 370 9.24 4.89 17.58
N VAL A 371 9.14 3.56 17.74
CA VAL A 371 8.28 2.71 16.89
C VAL A 371 6.82 3.13 17.04
N ALA A 372 6.33 3.31 18.27
CA ALA A 372 4.95 3.73 18.53
C ALA A 372 4.65 5.12 17.94
N VAL A 373 5.55 6.09 18.09
CA VAL A 373 5.41 7.44 17.50
C VAL A 373 5.31 7.38 15.98
N ALA A 374 6.09 6.51 15.32
CA ALA A 374 6.07 6.36 13.88
C ALA A 374 4.75 5.75 13.35
N ILE A 375 3.96 5.06 14.17
CA ILE A 375 2.65 4.50 13.80
C ILE A 375 1.56 5.58 13.71
N ILE A 376 1.63 6.62 14.54
CA ILE A 376 0.56 7.63 14.71
C ILE A 376 0.11 8.28 13.38
N PRO A 377 1.00 8.73 12.48
CA PRO A 377 0.57 9.33 11.21
C PRO A 377 -0.27 8.39 10.33
N HIS A 378 -0.03 7.07 10.40
CA HIS A 378 -0.78 6.08 9.63
C HIS A 378 -2.20 5.88 10.15
N ILE A 379 -2.42 6.00 11.47
CA ILE A 379 -3.77 5.99 12.05
C ILE A 379 -4.56 7.20 11.55
N SER A 380 -3.95 8.38 11.53
CA SER A 380 -4.57 9.58 10.97
C SER A 380 -4.86 9.45 9.47
N ASP A 381 -3.96 8.78 8.74
CA ASP A 381 -4.10 8.53 7.30
C ASP A 381 -5.34 7.68 6.98
N ILE A 382 -5.54 6.55 7.66
CA ILE A 382 -6.72 5.72 7.42
C ILE A 382 -8.02 6.44 7.80
N LEU A 383 -8.04 7.13 8.94
CA LEU A 383 -9.21 7.89 9.40
C LEU A 383 -9.59 8.94 8.35
N TYR A 384 -8.65 9.77 7.93
CA TYR A 384 -8.89 10.81 6.94
C TYR A 384 -9.34 10.24 5.59
N LYS A 385 -8.66 9.21 5.08
CA LYS A 385 -8.99 8.58 3.79
C LYS A 385 -10.36 7.90 3.81
N LYS A 386 -10.73 7.23 4.91
CA LYS A 386 -12.06 6.61 5.04
C LYS A 386 -13.16 7.65 5.14
N LEU A 387 -12.98 8.74 5.90
CA LEU A 387 -13.91 9.84 5.97
C LEU A 387 -14.07 10.53 4.61
N SER A 388 -12.97 10.83 3.93
CA SER A 388 -12.99 11.44 2.59
C SER A 388 -13.69 10.54 1.57
N GLY A 389 -13.41 9.23 1.60
CA GLY A 389 -14.05 8.25 0.72
C GLY A 389 -15.57 8.14 0.97
N ALA A 390 -15.99 8.12 2.24
CA ALA A 390 -17.40 8.10 2.61
C ALA A 390 -18.12 9.38 2.14
N ALA A 391 -17.53 10.55 2.37
CA ALA A 391 -18.08 11.83 1.92
C ALA A 391 -18.23 11.89 0.40
N GLN A 392 -17.21 11.40 -0.34
CA GLN A 392 -17.25 11.34 -1.81
C GLN A 392 -18.35 10.40 -2.32
N GLN A 393 -18.46 9.19 -1.76
CA GLN A 393 -19.49 8.22 -2.14
C GLN A 393 -20.91 8.76 -1.86
N THR A 394 -21.10 9.41 -0.71
CA THR A 394 -22.36 10.07 -0.35
C THR A 394 -22.68 11.18 -1.36
N GLY A 395 -21.71 11.99 -1.75
CA GLY A 395 -21.89 13.03 -2.77
C GLY A 395 -22.31 12.46 -4.12
N VAL A 396 -21.65 11.39 -4.59
CA VAL A 396 -22.00 10.71 -5.86
C VAL A 396 -23.41 10.10 -5.77
N TYR A 397 -23.77 9.47 -4.67
CA TYR A 397 -25.10 8.89 -4.45
C TYR A 397 -26.19 9.96 -4.47
N LEU A 398 -25.98 11.07 -3.78
CA LEU A 398 -26.93 12.19 -3.76
C LEU A 398 -27.07 12.85 -5.15
N GLN A 399 -25.96 13.01 -5.91
CA GLN A 399 -26.03 13.47 -7.30
C GLN A 399 -26.87 12.53 -8.19
N GLY A 400 -26.70 11.20 -8.03
CA GLY A 400 -27.48 10.21 -8.76
C GLY A 400 -28.99 10.31 -8.48
N ILE A 401 -29.37 10.51 -7.21
CA ILE A 401 -30.79 10.69 -6.82
C ILE A 401 -31.33 12.03 -7.34
N CYS A 402 -30.60 13.12 -7.16
CA CYS A 402 -31.05 14.44 -7.60
C CYS A 402 -31.08 14.56 -9.12
N GLY A 403 -30.11 13.95 -9.83
CA GLY A 403 -30.07 13.95 -11.30
C GLY A 403 -31.18 13.16 -11.94
N SER A 404 -31.68 12.09 -11.31
CA SER A 404 -32.79 11.29 -11.81
C SER A 404 -34.19 11.85 -11.46
N GLY A 405 -34.28 12.70 -10.42
CA GLY A 405 -35.54 13.25 -9.93
C GLY A 405 -35.84 14.69 -10.32
N LEU A 406 -34.86 15.43 -10.86
CA LEU A 406 -34.96 16.88 -11.09
C LEU A 406 -35.01 17.28 -12.58
N ALA A 407 -35.36 16.36 -13.46
CA ALA A 407 -35.60 16.70 -14.88
C ALA A 407 -36.77 17.71 -15.12
N GLY A 408 -37.38 18.22 -14.06
CA GLY A 408 -38.51 19.15 -14.12
C GLY A 408 -38.56 20.29 -13.09
N GLY A 409 -37.53 20.46 -12.27
CA GLY A 409 -37.53 21.52 -11.23
C GLY A 409 -36.17 22.13 -10.95
N THR A 410 -36.10 23.44 -10.84
CA THR A 410 -34.93 24.21 -10.44
C THR A 410 -34.51 23.81 -9.01
N ALA A 411 -33.50 22.93 -8.89
CA ALA A 411 -32.84 22.70 -7.61
C ALA A 411 -32.22 24.03 -7.14
N PRO A 412 -32.34 24.39 -5.86
CA PRO A 412 -31.63 25.56 -5.37
C PRO A 412 -30.14 25.44 -5.68
N GLU A 413 -29.53 26.47 -6.27
CA GLU A 413 -28.09 26.53 -6.60
C GLU A 413 -27.18 26.05 -5.45
N THR A 414 -27.63 26.25 -4.22
CA THR A 414 -26.99 25.80 -3.00
C THR A 414 -26.83 24.27 -2.88
N LEU A 415 -27.82 23.47 -3.28
CA LEU A 415 -27.75 22.02 -3.17
C LEU A 415 -26.83 21.42 -4.23
N GLY A 416 -26.92 21.89 -5.48
CA GLY A 416 -26.01 21.48 -6.56
C GLY A 416 -24.56 21.83 -6.26
N ALA A 417 -24.29 23.01 -5.72
CA ALA A 417 -22.95 23.42 -5.28
C ALA A 417 -22.41 22.53 -4.16
N VAL A 418 -23.24 22.18 -3.16
CA VAL A 418 -22.86 21.27 -2.06
C VAL A 418 -22.56 19.86 -2.59
N LEU A 419 -23.40 19.32 -3.48
CA LEU A 419 -23.21 18.00 -4.07
C LEU A 419 -21.93 17.93 -4.93
N THR A 420 -21.66 18.98 -5.72
CA THR A 420 -20.42 19.07 -6.49
C THR A 420 -19.18 19.16 -5.57
N ARG A 421 -19.29 19.86 -4.45
CA ARG A 421 -18.22 19.94 -3.44
C ARG A 421 -18.00 18.62 -2.71
N LEU A 422 -19.05 17.87 -2.37
CA LEU A 422 -18.96 16.55 -1.74
C LEU A 422 -18.40 15.47 -2.67
N SER A 423 -18.62 15.59 -3.98
CA SER A 423 -18.03 14.70 -4.98
C SER A 423 -16.59 15.06 -5.35
N SER A 424 -16.10 16.22 -4.92
CA SER A 424 -14.69 16.61 -5.13
C SER A 424 -13.74 15.81 -4.24
N LYS A 425 -12.49 15.61 -4.72
CA LYS A 425 -11.45 14.78 -4.11
C LYS A 425 -11.02 15.19 -2.70
N ASN A 426 -11.19 16.45 -2.36
CA ASN A 426 -10.82 17.01 -1.07
C ASN A 426 -12.08 17.37 -0.31
N ILE A 427 -12.15 17.00 0.95
CA ILE A 427 -13.18 17.54 1.83
C ILE A 427 -13.07 19.06 1.73
N PRO A 428 -14.15 19.79 1.35
CA PRO A 428 -14.10 21.24 1.22
C PRO A 428 -13.60 21.91 2.51
N LYS A 429 -12.83 22.97 2.40
CA LYS A 429 -12.26 23.68 3.56
C LYS A 429 -13.36 24.17 4.51
N ASP A 430 -14.48 24.56 3.97
CA ASP A 430 -15.67 24.99 4.74
C ASP A 430 -16.30 23.80 5.50
N LEU A 431 -16.29 22.59 4.93
CA LEU A 431 -16.75 21.39 5.64
C LEU A 431 -15.74 20.98 6.71
N VAL A 432 -14.43 21.10 6.45
CA VAL A 432 -13.39 20.91 7.47
C VAL A 432 -13.58 21.90 8.62
N ALA A 433 -13.91 23.16 8.30
CA ALA A 433 -14.18 24.19 9.31
C ALA A 433 -15.50 23.96 10.08
N ALA A 434 -16.47 23.27 9.47
CA ALA A 434 -17.74 22.91 10.12
C ALA A 434 -17.59 21.76 11.13
N PHE A 435 -16.56 20.92 11.01
CA PHE A 435 -16.23 19.91 12.01
C PHE A 435 -15.57 20.60 13.22
N ARG A 436 -16.33 20.72 14.31
CA ARG A 436 -15.91 21.44 15.51
C ARG A 436 -14.99 20.56 16.35
N SER A 437 -13.88 21.15 16.77
CA SER A 437 -12.90 20.47 17.64
C SER A 437 -13.47 20.14 19.04
N ASP A 438 -14.48 20.87 19.48
CA ASP A 438 -15.19 20.61 20.74
C ASP A 438 -15.96 19.27 20.76
N GLN A 439 -16.20 18.67 19.57
CA GLN A 439 -16.78 17.33 19.43
C GLN A 439 -15.72 16.23 19.31
N GLY A 440 -14.43 16.52 19.55
CA GLY A 440 -13.33 15.57 19.43
C GLY A 440 -12.92 15.25 17.99
N ILE A 441 -13.43 16.00 17.00
CA ILE A 441 -13.08 15.80 15.58
C ILE A 441 -12.06 16.84 15.15
N HIS A 442 -10.80 16.43 15.06
CA HIS A 442 -9.67 17.28 14.64
C HIS A 442 -9.30 17.05 13.18
N LEU A 443 -10.26 17.21 12.26
CA LEU A 443 -10.14 16.82 10.86
C LEU A 443 -8.98 17.51 10.12
N SER A 444 -8.69 18.78 10.43
CA SER A 444 -7.56 19.52 9.84
C SER A 444 -6.20 18.92 10.25
N GLY A 445 -6.06 18.54 11.51
CA GLY A 445 -4.86 17.85 12.02
C GLY A 445 -4.70 16.45 11.43
N GLN A 446 -5.80 15.69 11.32
CA GLN A 446 -5.81 14.38 10.69
C GLN A 446 -5.44 14.46 9.22
N CYS A 447 -5.97 15.45 8.48
CA CYS A 447 -5.61 15.72 7.09
C CYS A 447 -4.09 16.01 6.94
N ALA A 448 -3.56 16.89 7.81
CA ALA A 448 -2.15 17.23 7.78
C ALA A 448 -1.24 16.03 8.08
N LEU A 449 -1.61 15.18 9.04
CA LEU A 449 -0.86 13.95 9.35
C LEU A 449 -1.01 12.88 8.27
N SER A 450 -2.14 12.81 7.58
CA SER A 450 -2.38 11.91 6.45
C SER A 450 -1.49 12.25 5.26
N ASN A 451 -1.36 13.54 4.95
CA ASN A 451 -0.54 13.98 3.83
C ASN A 451 0.95 13.73 4.10
N GLY A 452 1.52 12.73 3.45
CA GLY A 452 2.90 12.29 3.65
C GLY A 452 3.12 11.47 4.92
N SER A 453 2.11 10.71 5.38
CA SER A 453 2.13 9.91 6.62
C SER A 453 3.36 9.02 6.79
N ILE A 454 3.84 8.37 5.71
CA ILE A 454 5.04 7.52 5.74
C ILE A 454 6.30 8.33 6.01
N ILE A 455 6.48 9.43 5.29
CA ILE A 455 7.64 10.29 5.49
C ILE A 455 7.58 10.89 6.91
N THR A 456 6.41 11.35 7.33
CA THR A 456 6.19 11.90 8.67
C THR A 456 6.49 10.85 9.74
N GLY A 457 5.98 9.63 9.62
CA GLY A 457 6.25 8.53 10.56
C GLY A 457 7.74 8.20 10.64
N LEU A 458 8.42 8.08 9.49
CA LEU A 458 9.85 7.84 9.39
C LEU A 458 10.65 8.93 10.12
N MET A 459 10.35 10.19 9.82
CA MET A 459 11.07 11.35 10.36
C MET A 459 10.84 11.52 11.86
N TRP A 460 9.59 11.37 12.32
CA TRP A 460 9.25 11.47 13.73
C TRP A 460 9.80 10.31 14.55
N GLY A 461 9.74 9.09 14.02
CA GLY A 461 10.41 7.94 14.62
C GLY A 461 11.92 8.14 14.75
N ALA A 462 12.55 8.67 13.69
CA ALA A 462 13.98 8.97 13.70
C ALA A 462 14.34 10.07 14.71
N MET A 463 13.58 11.17 14.75
CA MET A 463 13.79 12.24 15.73
C MET A 463 13.67 11.72 17.17
N THR A 464 12.67 10.88 17.43
CA THR A 464 12.46 10.25 18.75
C THR A 464 13.64 9.37 19.14
N VAL A 465 14.18 8.56 18.22
CA VAL A 465 15.41 7.78 18.49
C VAL A 465 16.57 8.69 18.85
N PHE A 466 16.77 9.77 18.09
CA PHE A 466 17.89 10.68 18.35
C PHE A 466 17.74 11.44 19.68
N MET A 467 16.51 11.74 20.11
CA MET A 467 16.26 12.29 21.44
C MET A 467 16.60 11.26 22.53
N ILE A 468 16.12 10.03 22.39
CA ILE A 468 16.40 8.94 23.35
C ILE A 468 17.91 8.67 23.47
N ASP A 469 18.63 8.73 22.35
CA ASP A 469 20.08 8.50 22.30
C ASP A 469 20.92 9.74 22.67
N GLY A 470 20.29 10.90 23.00
CA GLY A 470 21.01 12.15 23.28
C GLY A 470 21.71 12.78 22.06
N LYS A 471 21.38 12.33 20.85
CA LYS A 471 21.97 12.80 19.58
C LYS A 471 21.22 14.01 19.01
N TYR A 472 21.02 15.04 19.83
CA TYR A 472 20.18 16.19 19.51
C TYR A 472 20.50 16.87 18.18
N LEU A 473 21.78 16.95 17.77
CA LEU A 473 22.14 17.55 16.48
C LEU A 473 21.55 16.79 15.29
N ARG A 474 21.45 15.46 15.37
CA ARG A 474 20.79 14.66 14.32
C ARG A 474 19.28 14.92 14.31
N ALA A 475 18.67 15.07 15.49
CA ALA A 475 17.24 15.46 15.59
C ALA A 475 17.00 16.84 14.95
N VAL A 476 17.91 17.82 15.14
CA VAL A 476 17.86 19.13 14.46
C VAL A 476 17.83 18.95 12.94
N TYR A 477 18.74 18.15 12.36
CA TYR A 477 18.76 17.95 10.90
C TYR A 477 17.48 17.31 10.38
N PHE A 478 16.91 16.35 11.12
CA PHE A 478 15.64 15.73 10.74
C PHE A 478 14.46 16.70 10.85
N ALA A 479 14.43 17.54 11.89
CA ALA A 479 13.40 18.59 12.01
C ALA A 479 13.51 19.64 10.89
N LEU A 480 14.72 20.06 10.52
CA LEU A 480 14.95 20.95 9.38
C LEU A 480 14.56 20.26 8.06
N GLY A 481 14.82 18.96 7.92
CA GLY A 481 14.35 18.15 6.80
C GLY A 481 12.82 18.15 6.70
N CYS A 482 12.10 17.98 7.82
CA CYS A 482 10.64 18.09 7.87
C CYS A 482 10.16 19.49 7.49
N ALA A 483 10.84 20.55 7.96
CA ALA A 483 10.54 21.92 7.57
C ALA A 483 10.65 22.11 6.05
N LEU A 484 11.73 21.61 5.44
CA LEU A 484 11.93 21.68 3.99
C LEU A 484 10.87 20.88 3.23
N LEU A 485 10.55 19.67 3.67
CA LEU A 485 9.51 18.84 3.05
C LEU A 485 8.11 19.46 3.18
N THR A 486 7.83 20.14 4.29
CA THR A 486 6.59 20.91 4.47
C THR A 486 6.56 22.15 3.57
N LEU A 487 7.68 22.86 3.46
CA LEU A 487 7.82 24.04 2.60
C LEU A 487 7.54 23.72 1.12
N THR A 488 7.94 22.53 0.68
CA THR A 488 7.75 22.03 -0.68
C THR A 488 6.44 21.25 -0.87
N GLY A 489 5.64 21.06 0.19
CA GLY A 489 4.35 20.39 0.15
C GLY A 489 4.40 18.85 0.09
N PHE A 490 5.57 18.23 0.32
CA PHE A 490 5.68 16.76 0.37
C PHE A 490 5.05 16.13 1.62
N ILE A 491 4.98 16.87 2.72
CA ILE A 491 4.28 16.46 3.95
C ILE A 491 3.33 17.58 4.39
N HIS A 492 2.24 17.19 5.06
CA HIS A 492 1.20 18.04 5.64
C HIS A 492 0.36 18.84 4.64
N MET A 493 0.74 18.88 3.36
CA MET A 493 0.02 19.58 2.29
C MET A 493 -0.61 18.57 1.31
N GLY A 494 -1.73 18.96 0.69
CA GLY A 494 -2.42 18.10 -0.29
C GLY A 494 -1.78 18.10 -1.68
N GLN A 495 -0.84 19.00 -1.95
CA GLN A 495 -0.20 19.17 -3.25
C GLN A 495 1.24 19.67 -3.08
N ILE A 496 2.11 19.35 -4.07
CA ILE A 496 3.44 19.96 -4.17
C ILE A 496 3.29 21.44 -4.52
N GLY A 497 4.01 22.28 -3.82
CA GLY A 497 3.99 23.71 -3.99
C GLY A 497 4.97 24.40 -3.06
N PHE A 498 4.98 25.71 -3.04
CA PHE A 498 5.80 26.50 -2.13
C PHE A 498 4.93 27.16 -1.06
N TYR A 499 5.10 26.72 0.21
CA TYR A 499 4.24 27.09 1.35
C TYR A 499 5.00 27.76 2.49
N PRO A 500 5.62 28.95 2.27
CA PRO A 500 6.42 29.62 3.30
C PRO A 500 5.59 30.09 4.50
N GLY A 501 4.28 30.29 4.35
CA GLY A 501 3.37 30.69 5.41
C GLY A 501 2.75 29.53 6.22
N SER A 502 3.21 28.29 6.00
CA SER A 502 2.64 27.12 6.65
C SER A 502 2.94 27.10 8.16
N PRO A 503 1.94 26.95 9.05
CA PRO A 503 2.18 26.80 10.48
C PRO A 503 3.05 25.59 10.82
N TRP A 504 2.94 24.48 10.09
CA TRP A 504 3.75 23.28 10.29
C TRP A 504 5.22 23.51 9.93
N PHE A 505 5.51 24.34 8.91
CA PHE A 505 6.88 24.74 8.59
C PHE A 505 7.54 25.44 9.79
N TYR A 506 6.88 26.45 10.34
CA TYR A 506 7.37 27.15 11.55
C TYR A 506 7.42 26.24 12.78
N GLY A 507 6.46 25.31 12.92
CA GLY A 507 6.47 24.30 13.98
C GLY A 507 7.73 23.45 13.96
N TYR A 508 8.17 22.98 12.79
CA TYR A 508 9.42 22.23 12.67
C TYR A 508 10.68 23.07 12.89
N LEU A 509 10.66 24.34 12.50
CA LEU A 509 11.76 25.26 12.84
C LEU A 509 11.88 25.46 14.36
N MET A 510 10.75 25.61 15.06
CA MET A 510 10.72 25.67 16.50
C MET A 510 11.21 24.36 17.15
N MET A 511 10.81 23.20 16.64
CA MET A 511 11.34 21.91 17.08
C MET A 511 12.86 21.82 16.90
N ALA A 512 13.38 22.23 15.74
CA ALA A 512 14.82 22.26 15.49
C ALA A 512 15.55 23.17 16.48
N LEU A 513 15.00 24.35 16.75
CA LEU A 513 15.53 25.28 17.77
C LEU A 513 15.56 24.63 19.15
N LEU A 514 14.47 24.01 19.59
CA LEU A 514 14.39 23.35 20.90
C LEU A 514 15.42 22.19 21.00
N PHE A 515 15.57 21.35 19.98
CA PHE A 515 16.60 20.30 19.95
C PHE A 515 18.01 20.90 20.02
N TYR A 516 18.24 22.03 19.35
CA TYR A 516 19.52 22.72 19.41
C TYR A 516 19.78 23.29 20.83
N LEU A 517 18.79 23.86 21.48
CA LEU A 517 18.86 24.31 22.87
C LEU A 517 19.13 23.16 23.83
N CYS A 518 18.46 22.00 23.67
CA CYS A 518 18.76 20.80 24.46
C CYS A 518 20.25 20.39 24.36
N ARG A 519 20.83 20.50 23.15
CA ARG A 519 22.27 20.27 22.95
C ARG A 519 23.12 21.33 23.64
N LEU A 520 22.76 22.61 23.51
CA LEU A 520 23.51 23.74 24.06
C LEU A 520 23.56 23.69 25.60
N PHE A 521 22.43 23.37 26.22
CA PHE A 521 22.32 23.25 27.67
C PHE A 521 22.81 21.91 28.22
N LYS A 522 23.35 21.02 27.35
CA LYS A 522 23.84 19.69 27.72
C LYS A 522 22.85 18.93 28.62
N LEU A 523 21.55 18.97 28.24
CA LEU A 523 20.54 18.30 29.03
C LEU A 523 20.85 16.81 29.13
N GLU A 524 21.08 16.35 30.37
CA GLU A 524 21.36 14.95 30.67
C GLU A 524 20.07 14.14 30.73
N ARG A 525 20.16 12.86 30.46
CA ARG A 525 19.04 11.93 30.49
C ARG A 525 18.69 11.61 31.94
N HIS A 526 17.48 11.93 32.39
CA HIS A 526 17.00 11.64 33.74
C HIS A 526 16.36 10.24 33.91
N LEU A 527 16.23 9.50 32.85
CA LEU A 527 15.62 8.18 32.89
C LEU A 527 16.69 7.10 32.65
N ASP A 528 17.12 6.44 33.71
CA ASP A 528 17.51 5.03 33.66
C ASP A 528 16.22 4.22 33.37
N ALA A 529 15.71 4.36 32.16
CA ALA A 529 14.54 3.62 31.73
C ALA A 529 14.99 2.20 31.41
N GLU A 530 14.99 1.36 32.39
CA GLU A 530 14.71 -0.06 32.23
C GLU A 530 13.26 -0.21 31.75
N PHE A 531 13.06 -0.28 30.44
CA PHE A 531 11.87 -0.81 29.82
C PHE A 531 12.24 -2.01 28.97
#